data_6e18f0a315110ff8bb9eb168db5cb8a3
#
_entry.id   6e18f0a315110ff8bb9eb168db5cb8a3
#
_cell.length_a   1.000
_cell.length_b   1.000
_cell.length_c   1.000
_cell.angle_alpha   90.00
_cell.angle_beta   90.00
_cell.angle_gamma   90.00
#
_symmetry.space_group_name_H-M   'P 1'
#
loop_
_entity.id
_entity.type
_entity.pdbx_description
1 polymer ?
#
loop_
_entity_poly.entity_id
_entity_poly.type
_entity_poly.pdbx_seq_one_letter_code
_entity_poly.pdbx_strand_id
1 'polypeptide(L)'
;MVYRARMRQTVYKICPEALWREAENSGTFSGALIDIADGFIHLSTADQVEETAARHFAGQSSLLLVAIDAERLGPALKYEPSRGGALFPHLYGALDLSAVIWVKPLPLGANGHEFPPLEPS
;
A
#
# COMPACT_ATOMS: atom_id res chain seq x y z
N MET A 1 28.64 -4.89 20.72
CA MET A 1 27.68 -5.15 19.65
C MET A 1 27.49 -3.90 18.81
N VAL A 2 27.57 -4.07 17.57
CA VAL A 2 27.33 -2.93 16.69
C VAL A 2 25.83 -2.81 16.47
N TYR A 3 25.27 -1.74 16.93
CA TYR A 3 23.91 -1.44 16.58
C TYR A 3 23.86 -1.01 15.13
N ARG A 4 23.03 -1.63 14.38
CA ARG A 4 22.81 -1.24 13.01
C ARG A 4 21.38 -0.75 12.90
N ALA A 5 21.27 0.48 12.44
CA ALA A 5 19.95 1.05 12.23
C ALA A 5 19.19 0.14 11.27
N ARG A 6 18.06 -0.34 11.73
CA ARG A 6 17.24 -1.16 10.88
C ARG A 6 16.61 -0.29 9.82
N MET A 7 16.76 -0.72 8.58
CA MET A 7 16.08 -0.05 7.49
C MET A 7 14.60 -0.40 7.57
N ARG A 8 13.77 0.64 7.66
CA ARG A 8 12.34 0.42 7.67
C ARG A 8 11.93 -0.13 6.32
N GLN A 9 11.20 -1.22 6.35
CA GLN A 9 10.55 -1.70 5.15
C GLN A 9 9.21 -1.03 5.02
N THR A 10 8.98 -0.39 3.88
CA THR A 10 7.74 0.32 3.62
C THR A 10 7.01 -0.37 2.49
N VAL A 11 5.73 -0.63 2.70
CA VAL A 11 4.85 -1.11 1.65
C VAL A 11 3.74 -0.08 1.44
N TYR A 12 3.10 -0.14 0.29
CA TYR A 12 2.21 0.93 -0.14
C TYR A 12 0.85 0.40 -0.55
N LYS A 13 -0.18 1.16 -0.24
CA LYS A 13 -1.55 0.90 -0.70
C LYS A 13 -2.02 2.10 -1.51
N ILE A 14 -2.57 1.83 -2.69
CA ILE A 14 -3.28 2.84 -3.46
C ILE A 14 -4.76 2.65 -3.14
N CYS A 15 -5.42 3.72 -2.74
CA CYS A 15 -6.77 3.61 -2.20
C CYS A 15 -7.61 4.83 -2.61
N PRO A 16 -8.87 4.61 -3.04
CA PRO A 16 -9.76 5.74 -3.25
C PRO A 16 -9.90 6.55 -1.96
N GLU A 17 -9.88 7.87 -2.10
CA GLU A 17 -9.89 8.75 -0.94
C GLU A 17 -11.11 8.52 -0.05
N ALA A 18 -12.29 8.37 -0.64
CA ALA A 18 -13.50 8.19 0.16
C ALA A 18 -13.41 6.94 1.03
N LEU A 19 -12.87 5.86 0.47
CA LEU A 19 -12.74 4.62 1.21
C LEU A 19 -11.74 4.75 2.35
N TRP A 20 -10.65 5.47 2.12
CA TRP A 20 -9.65 5.68 3.16
C TRP A 20 -10.20 6.54 4.30
N ARG A 21 -11.00 7.57 3.98
CA ARG A 21 -11.59 8.41 5.02
C ARG A 21 -12.53 7.62 5.93
N GLU A 22 -13.23 6.63 5.36
CA GLU A 22 -14.05 5.74 6.20
C GLU A 22 -13.18 4.94 7.16
N ALA A 23 -12.03 4.46 6.68
CA ALA A 23 -11.11 3.73 7.53
C ALA A 23 -10.58 4.60 8.67
N GLU A 24 -10.32 5.87 8.39
CA GLU A 24 -9.86 6.79 9.42
C GLU A 24 -10.89 6.94 10.54
N ASN A 25 -12.16 6.91 10.20
CA ASN A 25 -13.21 7.03 11.20
C ASN A 25 -13.29 5.79 12.10
N SER A 26 -12.99 4.62 11.58
CA SER A 26 -13.09 3.38 12.36
C SER A 26 -11.77 2.96 13.01
N GLY A 27 -10.64 3.49 12.52
CA GLY A 27 -9.32 3.12 13.01
C GLY A 27 -8.72 1.91 12.32
N THR A 28 -9.45 1.28 11.39
CA THR A 28 -8.99 0.10 10.66
C THR A 28 -9.40 0.17 9.20
N PHE A 29 -8.53 -0.34 8.33
CA PHE A 29 -8.86 -0.48 6.91
C PHE A 29 -9.02 -1.95 6.60
N SER A 30 -10.21 -2.35 6.16
CA SER A 30 -10.52 -3.76 5.92
C SER A 30 -10.32 -4.18 4.47
N GLY A 31 -9.99 -3.25 3.60
CA GLY A 31 -9.72 -3.56 2.21
C GLY A 31 -10.68 -2.90 1.24
N ALA A 32 -10.24 -2.78 0.01
CA ALA A 32 -11.09 -2.39 -1.11
C ALA A 32 -11.86 -3.61 -1.59
N LEU A 33 -12.75 -3.43 -2.57
CA LEU A 33 -13.57 -4.55 -3.05
C LEU A 33 -12.74 -5.73 -3.53
N ILE A 34 -11.65 -5.46 -4.27
CA ILE A 34 -10.82 -6.54 -4.78
C ILE A 34 -10.09 -7.26 -3.63
N ASP A 35 -9.71 -6.52 -2.58
CA ASP A 35 -9.06 -7.12 -1.42
C ASP A 35 -10.01 -8.09 -0.72
N ILE A 36 -11.25 -7.65 -0.53
CA ILE A 36 -12.26 -8.47 0.14
C ILE A 36 -12.53 -9.71 -0.69
N ALA A 37 -12.65 -9.55 -2.00
CA ALA A 37 -12.90 -10.67 -2.90
C ALA A 37 -11.77 -11.70 -2.87
N ASP A 38 -10.52 -11.24 -2.78
CA ASP A 38 -9.36 -12.13 -2.82
C ASP A 38 -8.96 -12.65 -1.43
N GLY A 39 -9.47 -12.06 -0.37
CA GLY A 39 -9.19 -12.53 0.99
C GLY A 39 -7.94 -11.95 1.61
N PHE A 40 -7.33 -10.94 1.01
CA PHE A 40 -6.16 -10.25 1.58
C PHE A 40 -6.06 -8.86 0.97
N ILE A 41 -5.41 -7.95 1.72
CA ILE A 41 -5.19 -6.59 1.22
C ILE A 41 -3.97 -6.60 0.31
N HIS A 42 -4.15 -6.11 -0.93
CA HIS A 42 -3.08 -6.03 -1.92
C HIS A 42 -2.22 -4.80 -1.63
N LEU A 43 -0.92 -5.03 -1.47
CA LEU A 43 0.05 -3.97 -1.24
C LEU A 43 1.14 -4.07 -2.30
N SER A 44 1.99 -3.04 -2.36
CA SER A 44 3.11 -2.99 -3.29
C SER A 44 4.35 -2.50 -2.57
N THR A 45 5.52 -2.97 -3.00
CA THR A 45 6.77 -2.37 -2.57
C THR A 45 6.99 -1.07 -3.33
N ALA A 46 8.01 -0.29 -2.93
CA ALA A 46 8.33 0.94 -3.64
C ALA A 46 8.65 0.69 -5.11
N ASP A 47 9.29 -0.45 -5.42
CA ASP A 47 9.63 -0.78 -6.80
C ASP A 47 8.44 -1.20 -7.63
N GLN A 48 7.34 -1.56 -6.99
CA GLN A 48 6.17 -2.12 -7.69
C GLN A 48 5.02 -1.14 -7.83
N VAL A 49 4.96 -0.13 -6.95
CA VAL A 49 3.72 0.63 -6.79
C VAL A 49 3.38 1.48 -8.02
N GLU A 50 4.40 2.00 -8.72
CA GLU A 50 4.12 2.79 -9.91
C GLU A 50 3.52 1.93 -11.02
N GLU A 51 4.03 0.72 -11.20
CA GLU A 51 3.46 -0.18 -12.19
C GLU A 51 2.06 -0.62 -11.78
N THR A 52 1.84 -0.84 -10.48
CA THR A 52 0.52 -1.17 -9.97
C THR A 52 -0.49 -0.08 -10.33
N ALA A 53 -0.09 1.19 -10.15
CA ALA A 53 -0.96 2.30 -10.51
C ALA A 53 -1.27 2.31 -12.01
N ALA A 54 -0.25 2.08 -12.83
CA ALA A 54 -0.44 2.09 -14.28
C ALA A 54 -1.34 0.96 -14.76
N ARG A 55 -1.26 -0.22 -14.14
CA ARG A 55 -2.02 -1.38 -14.57
C ARG A 55 -3.46 -1.39 -14.05
N HIS A 56 -3.64 -0.96 -12.80
CA HIS A 56 -4.93 -1.17 -12.12
C HIS A 56 -5.70 0.11 -11.83
N PHE A 57 -5.04 1.25 -11.92
CA PHE A 57 -5.66 2.53 -11.56
C PHE A 57 -5.54 3.58 -12.66
N ALA A 58 -5.18 3.16 -13.88
CA ALA A 58 -4.99 4.10 -14.99
C ALA A 58 -6.23 4.99 -15.16
N GLY A 59 -6.02 6.29 -15.23
CA GLY A 59 -7.09 7.24 -15.46
C GLY A 59 -7.95 7.55 -14.25
N GLN A 60 -7.68 6.92 -13.11
CA GLN A 60 -8.49 7.19 -11.91
C GLN A 60 -7.93 8.36 -11.13
N SER A 61 -8.82 9.25 -10.71
CA SER A 61 -8.48 10.38 -9.85
C SER A 61 -8.98 10.12 -8.44
N SER A 62 -8.71 11.08 -7.54
CA SER A 62 -9.15 11.02 -6.15
C SER A 62 -8.60 9.79 -5.43
N LEU A 63 -7.34 9.48 -5.69
CA LEU A 63 -6.64 8.39 -5.03
C LEU A 63 -5.67 8.92 -3.99
N LEU A 64 -5.44 8.11 -2.97
CA LEU A 64 -4.41 8.35 -1.97
C LEU A 64 -3.35 7.28 -2.07
N LEU A 65 -2.12 7.65 -1.72
CA LEU A 65 -1.02 6.72 -1.56
C LEU A 65 -0.73 6.63 -0.06
N VAL A 66 -0.80 5.41 0.47
CA VAL A 66 -0.62 5.15 1.90
C VAL A 66 0.66 4.39 2.09
N ALA A 67 1.59 4.95 2.86
CA ALA A 67 2.84 4.30 3.20
C ALA A 67 2.68 3.60 4.55
N ILE A 68 3.07 2.34 4.61
CA ILE A 68 2.80 1.48 5.74
C ILE A 68 4.10 0.84 6.20
N ASP A 69 4.30 0.79 7.51
CA ASP A 69 5.45 0.13 8.11
C ASP A 69 5.20 -1.38 8.10
N ALA A 70 5.91 -2.08 7.22
CA ALA A 70 5.71 -3.52 7.05
C ALA A 70 5.96 -4.30 8.33
N GLU A 71 6.91 -3.85 9.15
CA GLU A 71 7.21 -4.55 10.40
C GLU A 71 6.05 -4.56 11.36
N ARG A 72 5.29 -3.48 11.37
CA ARG A 72 4.14 -3.40 12.28
C ARG A 72 3.00 -4.31 11.88
N LEU A 73 3.03 -4.82 10.66
CA LEU A 73 1.98 -5.74 10.20
C LEU A 73 2.22 -7.16 10.69
N GLY A 74 3.46 -7.49 11.05
CA GLY A 74 3.76 -8.78 11.66
C GLY A 74 3.55 -9.95 10.71
N PRO A 75 3.26 -11.14 11.26
CA PRO A 75 3.18 -12.36 10.45
C PRO A 75 1.97 -12.41 9.51
N ALA A 76 1.00 -11.52 9.66
CA ALA A 76 -0.11 -11.46 8.73
C ALA A 76 0.32 -10.94 7.35
N LEU A 77 1.47 -10.27 7.27
CA LEU A 77 2.01 -9.82 5.99
C LEU A 77 2.82 -10.93 5.36
N LYS A 78 2.42 -11.34 4.15
CA LYS A 78 3.10 -12.39 3.41
C LYS A 78 3.50 -11.87 2.04
N TYR A 79 4.70 -12.26 1.60
CA TYR A 79 5.15 -11.93 0.25
C TYR A 79 4.91 -13.14 -0.63
N GLU A 80 4.04 -12.97 -1.61
CA GLU A 80 3.55 -14.09 -2.40
C GLU A 80 3.67 -13.80 -3.89
N PRO A 81 3.91 -14.83 -4.73
CA PRO A 81 3.97 -14.62 -6.18
C PRO A 81 2.66 -14.05 -6.71
N SER A 82 2.77 -13.10 -7.60
CA SER A 82 1.63 -12.51 -8.24
C SER A 82 2.02 -12.21 -9.68
N ARG A 83 1.59 -11.07 -10.20
CA ARG A 83 1.82 -10.69 -11.57
C ARG A 83 3.28 -10.88 -11.98
N GLY A 84 3.52 -11.67 -13.03
CA GLY A 84 4.87 -11.94 -13.55
C GLY A 84 5.75 -12.76 -12.64
N GLY A 85 5.20 -13.37 -11.60
CA GLY A 85 5.97 -14.17 -10.66
C GLY A 85 6.68 -13.39 -9.58
N ALA A 86 6.61 -12.07 -9.61
CA ALA A 86 7.23 -11.25 -8.56
C ALA A 86 6.47 -11.40 -7.25
N LEU A 87 7.19 -11.26 -6.15
CA LEU A 87 6.57 -11.34 -4.84
C LEU A 87 5.96 -10.00 -4.46
N PHE A 88 4.67 -10.02 -4.16
CA PHE A 88 3.94 -8.84 -3.70
C PHE A 88 3.54 -9.02 -2.26
N PRO A 89 3.56 -7.94 -1.48
CA PRO A 89 3.10 -8.04 -0.08
C PRO A 89 1.59 -8.12 -0.03
N HIS A 90 1.09 -9.15 0.65
CA HIS A 90 -0.33 -9.39 0.87
C HIS A 90 -0.59 -9.42 2.36
N LEU A 91 -1.54 -8.62 2.83
CA LEU A 91 -1.87 -8.56 4.25
C LEU A 91 -3.13 -9.38 4.51
N TYR A 92 -2.98 -10.43 5.30
CA TYR A 92 -4.08 -11.30 5.68
C TYR A 92 -4.67 -10.82 7.00
N GLY A 93 -5.56 -9.86 6.90
CA GLY A 93 -6.21 -9.25 8.04
C GLY A 93 -6.47 -7.79 7.79
N ALA A 94 -7.10 -7.14 8.73
CA ALA A 94 -7.35 -5.71 8.64
C ALA A 94 -6.06 -4.93 8.91
N LEU A 95 -5.93 -3.79 8.27
CA LEU A 95 -4.80 -2.89 8.49
C LEU A 95 -5.14 -1.97 9.66
N ASP A 96 -4.37 -2.09 10.74
CA ASP A 96 -4.46 -1.16 11.85
C ASP A 96 -3.78 0.13 11.43
N LEU A 97 -4.49 1.25 11.56
CA LEU A 97 -3.96 2.52 11.09
C LEU A 97 -2.72 2.98 11.86
N SER A 98 -2.44 2.38 13.02
CA SER A 98 -1.20 2.69 13.74
C SER A 98 0.05 2.26 12.96
N ALA A 99 -0.10 1.39 11.96
CA ALA A 99 1.01 0.99 11.10
C ALA A 99 1.28 1.97 9.97
N VAL A 100 0.43 2.97 9.77
CA VAL A 100 0.55 3.93 8.68
C VAL A 100 1.65 4.94 9.00
N ILE A 101 2.56 5.14 8.03
CA ILE A 101 3.64 6.10 8.16
C ILE A 101 3.18 7.48 7.69
N TRP A 102 2.56 7.52 6.51
CA TRP A 102 1.99 8.75 5.98
C TRP A 102 0.93 8.42 4.92
N VAL A 103 0.09 9.41 4.67
CA VAL A 103 -0.93 9.35 3.62
C VAL A 103 -0.78 10.61 2.80
N LYS A 104 -0.66 10.45 1.48
CA LYS A 104 -0.49 11.59 0.58
C LYS A 104 -1.39 11.44 -0.63
N PRO A 105 -1.78 12.54 -1.25
CA PRO A 105 -2.52 12.46 -2.51
C PRO A 105 -1.69 11.77 -3.57
N LEU A 106 -2.37 11.06 -4.47
CA LEU A 106 -1.76 10.48 -5.66
C LEU A 106 -2.41 11.13 -6.87
N PRO A 107 -1.97 12.34 -7.24
CA PRO A 107 -2.65 13.10 -8.30
C PRO A 107 -2.53 12.43 -9.66
N LEU A 108 -3.58 12.57 -10.47
CA LEU A 108 -3.55 12.09 -11.83
C LEU A 108 -3.05 13.22 -12.74
N GLY A 109 -1.87 13.03 -13.32
CA GLY A 109 -1.30 13.99 -14.24
C GLY A 109 -1.53 13.59 -15.69
N ALA A 110 -0.96 14.38 -16.59
CA ALA A 110 -1.13 14.16 -18.03
C ALA A 110 -0.53 12.83 -18.48
N ASN A 111 0.53 12.38 -17.82
CA ASN A 111 1.26 11.18 -18.19
C ASN A 111 1.12 10.06 -17.16
N GLY A 112 0.08 10.09 -16.36
CA GLY A 112 -0.14 9.11 -15.32
C GLY A 112 -0.11 9.72 -13.94
N HIS A 113 -0.13 8.88 -12.93
CA HIS A 113 -0.15 9.36 -11.55
C HIS A 113 1.20 9.94 -11.15
N GLU A 114 1.16 10.99 -10.33
CA GLU A 114 2.36 11.68 -9.88
C GLU A 114 2.68 11.24 -8.47
N PHE A 115 3.80 10.53 -8.33
CA PHE A 115 4.18 9.95 -7.05
C PHE A 115 5.07 10.88 -6.26
N PRO A 116 4.86 10.97 -4.93
CA PRO A 116 5.83 11.64 -4.08
C PRO A 116 7.09 10.78 -3.98
N PRO A 117 8.17 11.33 -3.39
CA PRO A 117 9.35 10.50 -3.13
C PRO A 117 8.96 9.29 -2.29
N LEU A 118 9.47 8.12 -2.69
CA LEU A 118 9.16 6.86 -2.02
C LEU A 118 10.35 6.40 -1.20
N GLU A 119 10.06 5.76 -0.08
CA GLU A 119 11.12 5.15 0.72
C GLU A 119 11.51 3.82 0.10
N PRO A 120 12.80 3.50 0.02
CA PRO A 120 13.22 2.20 -0.48
C PRO A 120 12.64 1.08 0.37
N SER A 121 12.36 -0.02 -0.28
CA SER A 121 11.87 -1.21 0.41
C SER A 121 13.01 -2.07 0.90
#